data_9d07aa71d351e2cbf312dca261446e60
#
_entry.id   9d07aa71d351e2cbf312dca261446e60
#
_cell.length_a   1.000
_cell.length_b   1.000
_cell.length_c   1.000
_cell.angle_alpha   90.00
_cell.angle_beta   90.00
_cell.angle_gamma   90.00
#
_symmetry.space_group_name_H-M   'P 1'
#
loop_
_entity.id
_entity.type
_entity.pdbx_description
1 polymer ?
#
loop_
_entity_poly.entity_id
_entity_poly.type
_entity_poly.pdbx_seq_one_letter_code
_entity_poly.pdbx_strand_id
1 'polypeptide(L)'
;MHPLSFLKSITHSTHPYSQLLETGDKAWQPQDFLPDLSEDDWLEQTKDLREAAAGIPDDVFVVLVGDMVTEEALPTYQTLLNTFEGCDDPIGTTDSAWARWSRGWTSEENRHGDLLNKYLYLSGKTDMRAIEVTIQHLITSGFNPGARKDPYRGFLYTSFQERATKISHGNVGKLAKEYGAKDLQKICGKIAGDEGRHEKAYQAFCDEILLRDPDGLLMEFGDMMRGQIVMPAELMTDGKDPNLYENFSAVAQRLGVYTAIDYAEIIEHLVKYWKLGDLTGLSPEAEKEQEYICRLPARYRKLAERSMNKKNDEEFEPQSFSWIFDRKA
;
A
#
# COMPACT_ATOMS: atom_id res chain seq x y z
N MET A 1 -0.49 -32.34 5.92
CA MET A 1 0.03 -31.31 6.85
C MET A 1 -0.79 -30.06 6.59
N HIS A 2 -1.23 -29.30 7.59
CA HIS A 2 -2.07 -28.13 7.36
C HIS A 2 -1.30 -27.14 6.47
N PRO A 3 -1.90 -26.55 5.40
CA PRO A 3 -1.19 -25.68 4.45
C PRO A 3 -0.46 -24.51 5.12
N LEU A 4 -1.01 -23.96 6.19
CA LEU A 4 -0.42 -22.86 6.95
C LEU A 4 0.57 -23.28 8.05
N SER A 5 0.98 -24.57 8.09
CA SER A 5 1.92 -25.03 9.14
C SER A 5 3.28 -24.32 9.10
N PHE A 6 3.67 -23.74 7.97
CA PHE A 6 4.91 -22.95 7.82
C PHE A 6 4.89 -21.67 8.68
N LEU A 7 3.72 -21.09 8.96
CA LEU A 7 3.60 -19.89 9.80
C LEU A 7 4.15 -20.10 11.21
N LYS A 8 4.21 -21.35 11.68
CA LYS A 8 4.81 -21.69 12.98
C LYS A 8 6.32 -21.46 13.02
N SER A 9 6.99 -21.42 11.89
CA SER A 9 8.45 -21.27 11.79
C SER A 9 8.92 -19.88 11.34
N ILE A 10 8.04 -19.01 10.83
CA ILE A 10 8.39 -17.70 10.26
C ILE A 10 9.26 -16.84 11.20
N THR A 11 8.99 -16.87 12.49
CA THR A 11 9.65 -16.00 13.47
C THR A 11 10.89 -16.59 14.15
N HIS A 12 11.33 -17.77 13.74
CA HIS A 12 12.65 -18.24 14.21
C HIS A 12 13.74 -17.40 13.54
N SER A 13 14.72 -16.95 14.30
CA SER A 13 15.82 -16.09 13.84
C SER A 13 16.61 -16.65 12.63
N THR A 14 16.46 -17.95 12.38
CA THR A 14 17.05 -18.65 11.22
C THR A 14 16.13 -18.76 10.03
N HIS A 15 14.86 -18.33 10.12
CA HIS A 15 13.93 -18.39 8.99
C HIS A 15 14.17 -17.19 8.06
N PRO A 16 14.26 -17.40 6.73
CA PRO A 16 14.57 -16.32 5.78
C PRO A 16 13.60 -15.12 5.88
N TYR A 17 12.35 -15.33 6.28
CA TYR A 17 11.36 -14.26 6.37
C TYR A 17 11.52 -13.38 7.62
N SER A 18 12.15 -13.87 8.71
CA SER A 18 12.42 -13.03 9.88
C SER A 18 13.39 -11.88 9.59
N GLN A 19 14.16 -11.99 8.51
CA GLN A 19 15.09 -10.96 8.04
C GLN A 19 14.42 -9.87 7.18
N LEU A 20 13.13 -10.04 6.85
CA LEU A 20 12.38 -9.08 6.04
C LEU A 20 11.71 -7.97 6.88
N LEU A 21 11.78 -8.07 8.22
CA LEU A 21 11.46 -6.98 9.14
C LEU A 21 12.74 -6.47 9.82
N GLU A 22 12.79 -5.17 10.07
CA GLU A 22 13.87 -4.55 10.82
C GLU A 22 13.62 -4.66 12.33
N THR A 23 14.66 -4.86 13.13
CA THR A 23 14.53 -4.82 14.59
C THR A 23 14.44 -3.37 15.08
N GLY A 24 13.66 -3.10 16.14
CA GLY A 24 13.37 -1.76 16.60
C GLY A 24 14.59 -0.88 16.89
N ASP A 25 15.72 -1.48 17.27
CA ASP A 25 17.01 -0.80 17.54
C ASP A 25 17.80 -0.46 16.26
N LYS A 26 17.46 -1.07 15.12
CA LYS A 26 18.06 -0.79 13.80
C LYS A 26 17.11 -0.05 12.86
N ALA A 27 15.83 -0.03 13.20
CA ALA A 27 14.82 0.60 12.40
C ALA A 27 15.01 2.11 12.39
N TRP A 28 14.90 2.69 11.21
CA TRP A 28 14.88 4.14 11.07
C TRP A 28 13.68 4.75 11.82
N GLN A 29 13.80 6.00 12.19
CA GLN A 29 12.74 6.75 12.86
C GLN A 29 12.38 8.00 12.04
N PRO A 30 11.15 8.54 12.16
CA PRO A 30 10.76 9.77 11.46
C PRO A 30 11.73 10.94 11.66
N GLN A 31 12.35 11.04 12.84
CA GLN A 31 13.33 12.09 13.14
C GLN A 31 14.59 12.03 12.25
N ASP A 32 14.93 10.86 11.70
CA ASP A 32 16.10 10.72 10.81
C ASP A 32 15.92 11.46 9.46
N PHE A 33 14.70 11.91 9.15
CA PHE A 33 14.31 12.54 7.87
C PHE A 33 13.74 13.95 8.02
N LEU A 34 13.53 14.41 9.23
CA LEU A 34 12.87 15.69 9.56
C LEU A 34 13.85 16.62 10.27
N PRO A 35 13.57 17.95 10.32
CA PRO A 35 14.36 18.87 11.09
C PRO A 35 14.58 18.41 12.53
N ASP A 36 15.83 18.39 12.98
CA ASP A 36 16.17 17.97 14.34
C ASP A 36 15.96 19.13 15.32
N LEU A 37 14.88 19.07 16.09
CA LEU A 37 14.51 20.11 17.05
C LEU A 37 15.49 20.25 18.23
N SER A 38 16.45 19.34 18.36
CA SER A 38 17.51 19.41 19.39
C SER A 38 18.74 20.20 18.94
N GLU A 39 18.87 20.47 17.62
CA GLU A 39 19.97 21.25 17.06
C GLU A 39 19.68 22.74 17.09
N ASP A 40 20.71 23.56 17.18
CA ASP A 40 20.59 25.03 17.28
C ASP A 40 19.98 25.64 16.00
N ASP A 41 20.15 25.00 14.84
CA ASP A 41 19.68 25.46 13.53
C ASP A 41 18.32 24.85 13.10
N TRP A 42 17.60 24.17 14.01
CA TRP A 42 16.33 23.51 13.71
C TRP A 42 15.31 24.42 12.98
N LEU A 43 15.30 25.72 13.32
CA LEU A 43 14.41 26.68 12.69
C LEU A 43 14.78 26.93 11.23
N GLU A 44 16.07 26.94 10.91
CA GLU A 44 16.56 27.07 9.54
C GLU A 44 16.26 25.81 8.74
N GLN A 45 16.54 24.63 9.28
CA GLN A 45 16.15 23.35 8.66
C GLN A 45 14.63 23.30 8.37
N THR A 46 13.78 23.79 9.27
CA THR A 46 12.33 23.86 9.06
C THR A 46 11.95 24.85 7.95
N LYS A 47 12.63 25.98 7.85
CA LYS A 47 12.42 26.94 6.75
C LYS A 47 12.81 26.36 5.40
N ASP A 48 13.95 25.69 5.33
CA ASP A 48 14.45 25.06 4.10
C ASP A 48 13.46 23.99 3.61
N LEU A 49 12.94 23.15 4.53
CA LEU A 49 11.91 22.18 4.20
C LEU A 49 10.66 22.87 3.62
N ARG A 50 10.19 23.95 4.24
CA ARG A 50 9.01 24.69 3.79
C ARG A 50 9.23 25.40 2.46
N GLU A 51 10.40 25.94 2.22
CA GLU A 51 10.77 26.56 0.93
C GLU A 51 10.80 25.51 -0.18
N ALA A 52 11.40 24.35 0.08
CA ALA A 52 11.37 23.24 -0.87
C ALA A 52 9.93 22.75 -1.14
N ALA A 53 9.11 22.62 -0.09
CA ALA A 53 7.71 22.22 -0.20
C ALA A 53 6.87 23.25 -0.98
N ALA A 54 7.16 24.56 -0.85
CA ALA A 54 6.45 25.61 -1.57
C ALA A 54 6.60 25.50 -3.10
N GLY A 55 7.69 24.90 -3.57
CA GLY A 55 7.94 24.66 -4.99
C GLY A 55 7.16 23.46 -5.58
N ILE A 56 6.55 22.64 -4.76
CA ILE A 56 5.80 21.46 -5.19
C ILE A 56 4.34 21.87 -5.54
N PRO A 57 3.79 21.44 -6.70
CA PRO A 57 2.41 21.68 -7.08
C PRO A 57 1.39 21.06 -6.10
N ASP A 58 0.21 21.65 -6.01
CA ASP A 58 -0.84 21.21 -5.11
C ASP A 58 -1.37 19.79 -5.42
N ASP A 59 -1.38 19.39 -6.69
CA ASP A 59 -1.79 18.06 -7.10
C ASP A 59 -0.84 16.94 -6.58
N VAL A 60 0.45 17.23 -6.46
CA VAL A 60 1.40 16.30 -5.81
C VAL A 60 1.09 16.18 -4.32
N PHE A 61 0.69 17.28 -3.66
CA PHE A 61 0.26 17.22 -2.28
C PHE A 61 -1.04 16.43 -2.09
N VAL A 62 -1.99 16.52 -3.03
CA VAL A 62 -3.21 15.69 -2.99
C VAL A 62 -2.85 14.21 -2.99
N VAL A 63 -1.92 13.79 -3.84
CA VAL A 63 -1.50 12.38 -3.90
C VAL A 63 -0.74 11.98 -2.64
N LEU A 64 0.18 12.81 -2.16
CA LEU A 64 0.92 12.55 -0.93
C LEU A 64 0.00 12.44 0.29
N VAL A 65 -1.06 13.26 0.36
CA VAL A 65 -2.08 13.15 1.41
C VAL A 65 -2.85 11.85 1.31
N GLY A 66 -3.25 11.44 0.10
CA GLY A 66 -3.94 10.17 -0.09
C GLY A 66 -3.10 8.96 0.32
N ASP A 67 -1.81 8.96 -0.02
CA ASP A 67 -0.86 7.95 0.45
C ASP A 67 -0.81 7.94 1.99
N MET A 68 -0.62 9.12 2.62
CA MET A 68 -0.54 9.22 4.07
C MET A 68 -1.85 8.81 4.78
N VAL A 69 -3.02 9.18 4.25
CA VAL A 69 -4.33 8.75 4.79
C VAL A 69 -4.47 7.23 4.75
N THR A 70 -3.95 6.60 3.68
CA THR A 70 -3.92 5.15 3.55
C THR A 70 -3.03 4.51 4.63
N GLU A 71 -1.83 5.05 4.86
CA GLU A 71 -0.90 4.57 5.89
C GLU A 71 -1.46 4.72 7.31
N GLU A 72 -2.11 5.84 7.61
CA GLU A 72 -2.70 6.13 8.92
C GLU A 72 -3.96 5.27 9.22
N ALA A 73 -4.57 4.63 8.23
CA ALA A 73 -5.68 3.70 8.44
C ALA A 73 -5.25 2.31 8.96
N LEU A 74 -4.00 2.13 9.32
CA LEU A 74 -3.38 0.92 9.84
C LEU A 74 -4.16 0.18 10.94
N PRO A 75 -4.85 0.84 11.89
CA PRO A 75 -5.67 0.14 12.90
C PRO A 75 -6.71 -0.80 12.29
N THR A 76 -7.29 -0.45 11.14
CA THR A 76 -8.29 -1.28 10.46
C THR A 76 -7.65 -2.50 9.81
N TYR A 77 -6.45 -2.37 9.28
CA TYR A 77 -5.69 -3.46 8.65
C TYR A 77 -5.26 -4.48 9.69
N GLN A 78 -4.67 -4.03 10.81
CA GLN A 78 -4.28 -4.92 11.91
C GLN A 78 -5.47 -5.67 12.50
N THR A 79 -6.64 -5.01 12.62
CA THR A 79 -7.87 -5.66 13.07
C THR A 79 -8.24 -6.83 12.17
N LEU A 80 -8.15 -6.67 10.85
CA LEU A 80 -8.41 -7.74 9.89
C LEU A 80 -7.39 -8.88 10.00
N LEU A 81 -6.09 -8.55 10.01
CA LEU A 81 -5.01 -9.55 10.08
C LEU A 81 -5.13 -10.44 11.32
N ASN A 82 -5.60 -9.90 12.44
CA ASN A 82 -5.80 -10.63 13.68
C ASN A 82 -6.96 -11.64 13.61
N THR A 83 -7.79 -11.63 12.56
CA THR A 83 -8.97 -12.51 12.43
C THR A 83 -8.74 -13.68 11.49
N PHE A 84 -7.57 -13.83 10.88
CA PHE A 84 -7.32 -14.88 9.90
C PHE A 84 -7.42 -16.28 10.51
N GLU A 85 -8.26 -17.13 9.93
CA GLU A 85 -8.52 -18.48 10.43
C GLU A 85 -7.26 -19.34 10.47
N GLY A 86 -7.04 -20.01 11.61
CA GLY A 86 -5.88 -20.88 11.84
C GLY A 86 -4.58 -20.17 12.19
N CYS A 87 -4.55 -18.83 12.18
CA CYS A 87 -3.39 -18.03 12.57
C CYS A 87 -3.77 -16.72 13.30
N ASP A 88 -4.98 -16.64 13.82
CA ASP A 88 -5.54 -15.50 14.53
C ASP A 88 -4.74 -15.07 15.79
N ASP A 89 -4.87 -13.81 16.16
CA ASP A 89 -4.34 -13.24 17.42
C ASP A 89 -5.50 -12.69 18.26
N PRO A 90 -6.30 -13.56 18.91
CA PRO A 90 -7.53 -13.15 19.58
C PRO A 90 -7.32 -12.31 20.83
N ILE A 91 -6.12 -12.31 21.40
CA ILE A 91 -5.78 -11.58 22.62
C ILE A 91 -4.79 -10.42 22.39
N GLY A 92 -4.36 -10.20 21.13
CA GLY A 92 -3.38 -9.16 20.78
C GLY A 92 -1.94 -9.41 21.24
N THR A 93 -1.71 -10.51 21.97
CA THR A 93 -0.41 -10.89 22.56
C THR A 93 -0.08 -12.35 22.35
N THR A 94 -0.76 -13.04 21.44
CA THR A 94 -0.49 -14.44 21.11
C THR A 94 0.95 -14.60 20.64
N ASP A 95 1.64 -15.62 21.18
CA ASP A 95 3.02 -15.93 20.82
C ASP A 95 3.08 -16.95 19.65
N SER A 96 2.27 -16.73 18.63
CA SER A 96 2.37 -17.46 17.36
C SER A 96 3.32 -16.73 16.41
N ALA A 97 3.86 -17.47 15.45
CA ALA A 97 4.76 -16.90 14.46
C ALA A 97 4.08 -15.80 13.62
N TRP A 98 2.85 -16.04 13.19
CA TRP A 98 2.07 -15.06 12.47
C TRP A 98 1.76 -13.80 13.30
N ALA A 99 1.30 -13.98 14.55
CA ALA A 99 0.98 -12.85 15.42
C ALA A 99 2.20 -11.96 15.69
N ARG A 100 3.39 -12.56 15.85
CA ARG A 100 4.65 -11.80 15.98
C ARG A 100 5.01 -11.08 14.68
N TRP A 101 4.86 -11.76 13.53
CA TRP A 101 5.09 -11.16 12.23
C TRP A 101 4.17 -9.96 12.01
N SER A 102 2.85 -10.13 12.17
CA SER A 102 1.88 -9.07 11.88
C SER A 102 2.07 -7.85 12.77
N ARG A 103 2.40 -8.04 14.07
CA ARG A 103 2.76 -6.92 14.95
C ARG A 103 4.08 -6.25 14.56
N GLY A 104 5.08 -7.00 14.11
CA GLY A 104 6.35 -6.47 13.61
C GLY A 104 6.14 -5.65 12.33
N TRP A 105 5.36 -6.17 11.39
CA TRP A 105 4.95 -5.46 10.18
C TRP A 105 4.18 -4.17 10.53
N THR A 106 3.16 -4.25 11.40
CA THR A 106 2.43 -3.07 11.87
C THR A 106 3.35 -2.01 12.50
N SER A 107 4.39 -2.43 13.22
CA SER A 107 5.38 -1.51 13.80
C SER A 107 6.20 -0.79 12.73
N GLU A 108 6.46 -1.42 11.58
CA GLU A 108 7.12 -0.77 10.45
C GLU A 108 6.18 0.18 9.72
N GLU A 109 4.96 -0.27 9.41
CA GLU A 109 3.93 0.54 8.73
C GLU A 109 3.56 1.81 9.51
N ASN A 110 3.47 1.70 10.83
CA ASN A 110 3.16 2.86 11.68
C ASN A 110 4.15 4.01 11.50
N ARG A 111 5.40 3.74 11.12
CA ARG A 111 6.39 4.79 10.86
C ARG A 111 6.15 5.52 9.55
N HIS A 112 5.56 4.84 8.55
CA HIS A 112 5.25 5.43 7.25
C HIS A 112 4.24 6.56 7.41
N GLY A 113 3.09 6.27 8.02
CA GLY A 113 2.06 7.26 8.31
C GLY A 113 2.59 8.39 9.19
N ASP A 114 3.28 8.08 10.30
CA ASP A 114 3.85 9.06 11.22
C ASP A 114 4.84 10.02 10.54
N LEU A 115 5.72 9.48 9.68
CA LEU A 115 6.69 10.30 8.94
C LEU A 115 6.01 11.23 7.92
N LEU A 116 5.07 10.69 7.13
CA LEU A 116 4.34 11.47 6.13
C LEU A 116 3.48 12.55 6.79
N ASN A 117 2.80 12.23 7.89
CA ASN A 117 1.99 13.17 8.67
C ASN A 117 2.83 14.35 9.16
N LYS A 118 3.98 14.07 9.79
CA LYS A 118 4.90 15.11 10.27
C LYS A 118 5.47 15.96 9.14
N TYR A 119 5.83 15.35 8.01
CA TYR A 119 6.29 16.10 6.85
C TYR A 119 5.20 17.05 6.32
N LEU A 120 3.98 16.57 6.16
CA LEU A 120 2.83 17.37 5.71
C LEU A 120 2.56 18.53 6.68
N TYR A 121 2.57 18.25 7.99
CA TYR A 121 2.42 19.29 9.02
C TYR A 121 3.49 20.37 8.92
N LEU A 122 4.77 19.97 8.82
CA LEU A 122 5.89 20.92 8.74
C LEU A 122 5.90 21.70 7.42
N SER A 123 5.43 21.11 6.34
CA SER A 123 5.38 21.76 5.01
C SER A 123 4.52 23.03 4.99
N GLY A 124 3.46 23.07 5.82
CA GLY A 124 2.48 24.15 5.85
C GLY A 124 1.64 24.28 4.57
N LYS A 125 1.65 23.28 3.69
CA LYS A 125 0.94 23.27 2.39
C LYS A 125 -0.47 22.70 2.50
N THR A 126 -0.79 22.01 3.58
CA THR A 126 -2.00 21.21 3.75
C THR A 126 -2.80 21.60 4.99
N ASP A 127 -4.12 21.45 4.92
CA ASP A 127 -5.01 21.57 6.05
C ASP A 127 -5.03 20.26 6.86
N MET A 128 -4.17 20.19 7.86
CA MET A 128 -4.03 18.99 8.70
C MET A 128 -5.33 18.63 9.40
N ARG A 129 -6.19 19.60 9.74
CA ARG A 129 -7.49 19.31 10.35
C ARG A 129 -8.42 18.56 9.39
N ALA A 130 -8.49 18.97 8.13
CA ALA A 130 -9.28 18.28 7.12
C ALA A 130 -8.74 16.87 6.85
N ILE A 131 -7.41 16.71 6.84
CA ILE A 131 -6.72 15.42 6.68
C ILE A 131 -7.04 14.49 7.85
N GLU A 132 -6.89 14.95 9.09
CA GLU A 132 -7.18 14.16 10.30
C GLU A 132 -8.65 13.73 10.37
N VAL A 133 -9.58 14.58 9.92
CA VAL A 133 -11.00 14.21 9.79
C VAL A 133 -11.16 13.07 8.77
N THR A 134 -10.45 13.13 7.64
CA THR A 134 -10.49 12.07 6.62
C THR A 134 -9.95 10.74 7.16
N ILE A 135 -8.82 10.76 7.89
CA ILE A 135 -8.25 9.58 8.54
C ILE A 135 -9.26 8.94 9.50
N GLN A 136 -9.90 9.75 10.35
CA GLN A 136 -10.87 9.25 11.31
C GLN A 136 -12.11 8.64 10.63
N HIS A 137 -12.58 9.24 9.54
CA HIS A 137 -13.66 8.66 8.74
C HIS A 137 -13.24 7.32 8.13
N LEU A 138 -12.05 7.23 7.56
CA LEU A 138 -11.57 6.00 6.94
C LEU A 138 -11.44 4.87 7.97
N ILE A 139 -10.84 5.15 9.13
CA ILE A 139 -10.75 4.17 10.24
C ILE A 139 -12.15 3.74 10.69
N THR A 140 -13.08 4.67 10.84
CA THR A 140 -14.46 4.38 11.26
C THR A 140 -15.24 3.58 10.21
N SER A 141 -14.95 3.78 8.91
CA SER A 141 -15.56 3.01 7.82
C SER A 141 -15.10 1.56 7.82
N GLY A 142 -13.97 1.27 8.45
CA GLY A 142 -13.39 -0.07 8.50
C GLY A 142 -12.69 -0.45 7.19
N PHE A 143 -12.37 -1.74 7.09
CA PHE A 143 -11.62 -2.26 5.96
C PHE A 143 -12.11 -3.67 5.59
N ASN A 144 -12.55 -3.85 4.35
CA ASN A 144 -13.01 -5.13 3.86
C ASN A 144 -12.53 -5.41 2.42
N PRO A 145 -11.32 -5.92 2.24
CA PRO A 145 -10.76 -6.26 0.92
C PRO A 145 -11.32 -7.57 0.36
N GLY A 146 -12.42 -8.10 0.91
CA GLY A 146 -12.98 -9.40 0.54
C GLY A 146 -12.19 -10.59 1.07
N ALA A 147 -11.32 -10.41 2.06
CA ALA A 147 -10.48 -11.48 2.61
C ALA A 147 -11.27 -12.54 3.41
N ARG A 148 -12.48 -12.23 3.92
CA ARG A 148 -13.40 -13.21 4.57
C ARG A 148 -12.74 -14.02 5.70
N LYS A 149 -11.78 -13.44 6.43
CA LYS A 149 -10.92 -14.13 7.42
C LYS A 149 -10.04 -15.24 6.84
N ASP A 150 -9.97 -15.36 5.53
CA ASP A 150 -9.15 -16.34 4.84
C ASP A 150 -7.72 -15.82 4.66
N PRO A 151 -6.71 -16.49 5.24
CA PRO A 151 -5.32 -16.07 5.11
C PRO A 151 -4.79 -16.15 3.68
N TYR A 152 -5.29 -17.05 2.81
CA TYR A 152 -4.91 -17.10 1.40
C TYR A 152 -5.27 -15.79 0.71
N ARG A 153 -6.52 -15.35 0.88
CA ARG A 153 -7.00 -14.07 0.37
C ARG A 153 -6.23 -12.89 0.96
N GLY A 154 -5.98 -12.95 2.27
CA GLY A 154 -5.22 -11.92 2.96
C GLY A 154 -3.80 -11.76 2.40
N PHE A 155 -3.07 -12.86 2.22
CA PHE A 155 -1.69 -12.81 1.69
C PHE A 155 -1.65 -12.42 0.21
N LEU A 156 -2.61 -12.89 -0.59
CA LEU A 156 -2.77 -12.45 -1.99
C LEU A 156 -3.03 -10.95 -2.07
N TYR A 157 -3.99 -10.45 -1.26
CA TYR A 157 -4.33 -9.04 -1.20
C TYR A 157 -3.11 -8.21 -0.82
N THR A 158 -2.42 -8.57 0.26
CA THR A 158 -1.28 -7.80 0.77
C THR A 158 -0.10 -7.88 -0.21
N SER A 159 0.16 -9.04 -0.86
CA SER A 159 1.18 -9.12 -1.93
C SER A 159 0.92 -8.12 -3.06
N PHE A 160 -0.35 -7.86 -3.38
CA PHE A 160 -0.73 -6.87 -4.38
C PHE A 160 -0.53 -5.45 -3.85
N GLN A 161 -0.98 -5.16 -2.63
CA GLN A 161 -0.97 -3.82 -2.04
C GLN A 161 0.43 -3.30 -1.75
N GLU A 162 1.31 -4.11 -1.16
CA GLU A 162 2.69 -3.74 -0.89
C GLU A 162 3.43 -3.32 -2.17
N ARG A 163 3.12 -3.97 -3.29
CA ARG A 163 3.66 -3.54 -4.58
C ARG A 163 3.03 -2.25 -5.07
N ALA A 164 1.74 -2.05 -4.85
CA ALA A 164 1.03 -0.84 -5.24
C ALA A 164 1.55 0.38 -4.46
N THR A 165 1.69 0.26 -3.13
CA THR A 165 2.23 1.32 -2.27
C THR A 165 3.68 1.63 -2.58
N LYS A 166 4.52 0.61 -2.79
CA LYS A 166 5.89 0.77 -3.29
C LYS A 166 5.96 1.58 -4.59
N ILE A 167 5.07 1.32 -5.56
CA ILE A 167 5.00 2.05 -6.82
C ILE A 167 4.58 3.49 -6.56
N SER A 168 3.54 3.72 -5.77
CA SER A 168 3.03 5.05 -5.42
C SER A 168 4.11 5.89 -4.77
N HIS A 169 4.68 5.45 -3.65
CA HIS A 169 5.75 6.19 -2.96
C HIS A 169 6.97 6.41 -3.85
N GLY A 170 7.38 5.39 -4.63
CA GLY A 170 8.49 5.53 -5.56
C GLY A 170 8.25 6.60 -6.63
N ASN A 171 7.04 6.73 -7.14
CA ASN A 171 6.69 7.73 -8.15
C ASN A 171 6.52 9.13 -7.53
N VAL A 172 5.91 9.26 -6.34
CA VAL A 172 5.92 10.54 -5.58
C VAL A 172 7.35 10.99 -5.30
N GLY A 173 8.25 10.08 -4.93
CA GLY A 173 9.66 10.40 -4.74
C GLY A 173 10.36 10.92 -6.02
N LYS A 174 10.00 10.41 -7.20
CA LYS A 174 10.50 10.93 -8.49
C LYS A 174 9.99 12.34 -8.75
N LEU A 175 8.69 12.60 -8.54
CA LEU A 175 8.11 13.93 -8.65
C LEU A 175 8.77 14.90 -7.67
N ALA A 176 8.95 14.52 -6.42
CA ALA A 176 9.64 15.33 -5.42
C ALA A 176 11.06 15.73 -5.87
N LYS A 177 11.78 14.78 -6.50
CA LYS A 177 13.09 15.06 -7.09
C LYS A 177 13.04 16.09 -8.21
N GLU A 178 12.05 15.99 -9.09
CA GLU A 178 11.86 16.93 -10.22
C GLU A 178 11.61 18.35 -9.73
N TYR A 179 10.88 18.51 -8.62
CA TYR A 179 10.63 19.80 -7.97
C TYR A 179 11.72 20.22 -6.96
N GLY A 180 12.80 19.46 -6.85
CA GLY A 180 13.94 19.80 -5.98
C GLY A 180 13.74 19.52 -4.48
N ALA A 181 12.63 18.88 -4.09
CA ALA A 181 12.30 18.55 -2.71
C ALA A 181 13.03 17.26 -2.25
N LYS A 182 14.32 17.41 -1.93
CA LYS A 182 15.23 16.29 -1.63
C LYS A 182 14.79 15.48 -0.41
N ASP A 183 14.22 16.14 0.60
CA ASP A 183 13.81 15.43 1.82
C ASP A 183 12.58 14.57 1.56
N LEU A 184 11.57 15.09 0.84
CA LEU A 184 10.44 14.27 0.40
C LEU A 184 10.88 13.11 -0.50
N GLN A 185 11.85 13.34 -1.41
CA GLN A 185 12.42 12.26 -2.22
C GLN A 185 13.03 11.15 -1.35
N LYS A 186 13.79 11.50 -0.30
CA LYS A 186 14.39 10.53 0.63
C LYS A 186 13.31 9.78 1.43
N ILE A 187 12.31 10.50 1.95
CA ILE A 187 11.18 9.96 2.69
C ILE A 187 10.47 8.89 1.84
N CYS A 188 9.97 9.27 0.67
CA CYS A 188 9.27 8.34 -0.22
C CYS A 188 10.15 7.17 -0.68
N GLY A 189 11.44 7.41 -0.92
CA GLY A 189 12.39 6.36 -1.28
C GLY A 189 12.63 5.35 -0.15
N LYS A 190 12.62 5.80 1.10
CA LYS A 190 12.78 4.90 2.26
C LYS A 190 11.53 4.05 2.47
N ILE A 191 10.34 4.66 2.44
CA ILE A 191 9.07 3.96 2.54
C ILE A 191 8.94 2.93 1.41
N ALA A 192 9.17 3.31 0.14
CA ALA A 192 9.15 2.37 -0.98
C ALA A 192 10.14 1.21 -0.83
N GLY A 193 11.25 1.41 -0.13
CA GLY A 193 12.20 0.35 0.22
C GLY A 193 11.63 -0.65 1.21
N ASP A 194 10.92 -0.17 2.22
CA ASP A 194 10.25 -1.00 3.23
C ASP A 194 9.11 -1.79 2.59
N GLU A 195 8.25 -1.15 1.78
CA GLU A 195 7.21 -1.80 0.99
C GLU A 195 7.76 -2.93 0.10
N GLY A 196 8.95 -2.73 -0.47
CA GLY A 196 9.63 -3.77 -1.26
C GLY A 196 10.10 -4.97 -0.42
N ARG A 197 10.33 -4.83 0.88
CA ARG A 197 10.61 -5.96 1.80
C ARG A 197 9.33 -6.67 2.19
N HIS A 198 8.27 -5.92 2.50
CA HIS A 198 6.96 -6.45 2.83
C HIS A 198 6.36 -7.22 1.64
N GLU A 199 6.42 -6.67 0.43
CA GLU A 199 6.05 -7.34 -0.81
C GLU A 199 6.70 -8.73 -0.91
N LYS A 200 8.02 -8.81 -0.71
CA LYS A 200 8.75 -10.08 -0.77
C LYS A 200 8.27 -11.08 0.29
N ALA A 201 7.94 -10.61 1.48
CA ALA A 201 7.47 -11.47 2.55
C ALA A 201 6.10 -12.08 2.21
N TYR A 202 5.13 -11.28 1.82
CA TYR A 202 3.79 -11.78 1.49
C TYR A 202 3.80 -12.64 0.23
N GLN A 203 4.60 -12.31 -0.77
CA GLN A 203 4.81 -13.17 -1.94
C GLN A 203 5.39 -14.53 -1.54
N ALA A 204 6.36 -14.56 -0.63
CA ALA A 204 6.95 -15.78 -0.14
C ALA A 204 5.99 -16.61 0.72
N PHE A 205 5.04 -15.99 1.44
CA PHE A 205 3.98 -16.74 2.13
C PHE A 205 3.06 -17.43 1.11
N CYS A 206 2.75 -16.78 0.00
CA CYS A 206 2.00 -17.41 -1.09
C CYS A 206 2.80 -18.53 -1.78
N ASP A 207 4.13 -18.39 -1.96
CA ASP A 207 4.99 -19.48 -2.46
C ASP A 207 4.86 -20.74 -1.58
N GLU A 208 4.88 -20.56 -0.26
CA GLU A 208 4.76 -21.67 0.69
C GLU A 208 3.37 -22.33 0.64
N ILE A 209 2.32 -21.57 0.34
CA ILE A 209 0.98 -22.12 0.11
C ILE A 209 0.94 -22.88 -1.21
N LEU A 210 1.48 -22.33 -2.29
CA LEU A 210 1.53 -22.99 -3.60
C LEU A 210 2.22 -24.35 -3.56
N LEU A 211 3.24 -24.51 -2.71
CA LEU A 211 3.94 -25.79 -2.51
C LEU A 211 3.05 -26.84 -1.82
N ARG A 212 1.98 -26.45 -1.12
CA ARG A 212 1.15 -27.33 -0.28
C ARG A 212 -0.28 -27.48 -0.75
N ASP A 213 -0.83 -26.40 -1.29
CA ASP A 213 -2.23 -26.29 -1.73
C ASP A 213 -2.34 -25.30 -2.90
N PRO A 214 -1.77 -25.64 -4.07
CA PRO A 214 -1.86 -24.78 -5.25
C PRO A 214 -3.30 -24.58 -5.72
N ASP A 215 -4.14 -25.61 -5.60
CA ASP A 215 -5.55 -25.55 -5.97
C ASP A 215 -6.30 -24.50 -5.15
N GLY A 216 -6.14 -24.54 -3.82
CA GLY A 216 -6.79 -23.59 -2.91
C GLY A 216 -6.38 -22.16 -3.20
N LEU A 217 -5.06 -21.89 -3.39
CA LEU A 217 -4.60 -20.53 -3.68
C LEU A 217 -5.11 -20.01 -5.02
N LEU A 218 -5.11 -20.84 -6.07
CA LEU A 218 -5.63 -20.45 -7.39
C LEU A 218 -7.11 -20.15 -7.37
N MET A 219 -7.93 -20.95 -6.66
CA MET A 219 -9.36 -20.73 -6.50
C MET A 219 -9.63 -19.37 -5.84
N GLU A 220 -8.94 -19.07 -4.73
CA GLU A 220 -9.11 -17.82 -4.01
C GLU A 220 -8.60 -16.61 -4.83
N PHE A 221 -7.48 -16.76 -5.53
CA PHE A 221 -6.96 -15.69 -6.40
C PHE A 221 -7.93 -15.38 -7.55
N GLY A 222 -8.46 -16.42 -8.21
CA GLY A 222 -9.44 -16.24 -9.28
C GLY A 222 -10.73 -15.55 -8.79
N ASP A 223 -11.23 -15.92 -7.61
CA ASP A 223 -12.43 -15.32 -7.02
C ASP A 223 -12.18 -13.83 -6.64
N MET A 224 -11.05 -13.52 -6.02
CA MET A 224 -10.66 -12.14 -5.70
C MET A 224 -10.56 -11.28 -6.96
N MET A 225 -9.97 -11.79 -8.03
CA MET A 225 -9.82 -11.05 -9.28
C MET A 225 -11.15 -10.81 -10.00
N ARG A 226 -12.19 -11.61 -9.76
CA ARG A 226 -13.55 -11.33 -10.26
C ARG A 226 -14.20 -10.17 -9.52
N GLY A 227 -13.92 -10.03 -8.21
CA GLY A 227 -14.37 -8.90 -7.39
C GLY A 227 -13.56 -7.63 -7.60
N GLN A 228 -12.42 -7.72 -8.28
CA GLN A 228 -11.35 -6.73 -8.35
C GLN A 228 -10.68 -6.48 -6.99
N ILE A 229 -9.38 -6.30 -7.01
CA ILE A 229 -8.63 -5.87 -5.82
C ILE A 229 -8.70 -4.36 -5.78
N VAL A 230 -9.29 -3.83 -4.71
CA VAL A 230 -9.44 -2.40 -4.47
C VAL A 230 -8.35 -1.87 -3.55
N MET A 231 -8.06 -0.56 -3.64
CA MET A 231 -7.10 0.09 -2.75
C MET A 231 -7.68 0.23 -1.34
N PRO A 232 -6.84 0.21 -0.29
CA PRO A 232 -7.32 0.31 1.09
C PRO A 232 -8.11 1.57 1.40
N ALA A 233 -7.83 2.65 0.67
CA ALA A 233 -8.45 3.96 0.87
C ALA A 233 -9.78 4.15 0.10
N GLU A 234 -10.34 3.12 -0.54
CA GLU A 234 -11.57 3.23 -1.34
C GLU A 234 -12.75 3.87 -0.56
N LEU A 235 -12.80 3.65 0.75
CA LEU A 235 -13.86 4.19 1.60
C LEU A 235 -13.55 5.57 2.21
N MET A 236 -12.50 6.26 1.73
CA MET A 236 -12.14 7.58 2.28
C MET A 236 -13.22 8.64 1.99
N THR A 237 -13.48 9.46 2.99
CA THR A 237 -14.33 10.63 2.88
C THR A 237 -13.86 11.72 3.86
N ASP A 238 -13.97 12.98 3.47
CA ASP A 238 -13.78 14.13 4.35
C ASP A 238 -15.10 14.65 4.97
N GLY A 239 -16.20 13.92 4.72
CA GLY A 239 -17.55 14.30 5.15
C GLY A 239 -18.20 15.39 4.29
N LYS A 240 -17.55 15.83 3.21
CA LYS A 240 -18.03 16.89 2.32
C LYS A 240 -18.14 16.42 0.87
N ASP A 241 -17.03 15.88 0.33
CA ASP A 241 -16.97 15.38 -1.05
C ASP A 241 -17.37 13.90 -1.09
N PRO A 242 -18.51 13.55 -1.72
CA PRO A 242 -18.92 12.15 -1.86
C PRO A 242 -18.06 11.35 -2.84
N ASN A 243 -17.25 12.01 -3.68
CA ASN A 243 -16.39 11.41 -4.68
C ASN A 243 -14.91 11.61 -4.37
N LEU A 244 -14.56 11.80 -3.09
CA LEU A 244 -13.20 12.14 -2.69
C LEU A 244 -12.17 11.12 -3.19
N TYR A 245 -12.47 9.82 -3.08
CA TYR A 245 -11.58 8.77 -3.55
C TYR A 245 -11.39 8.79 -5.08
N GLU A 246 -12.48 8.95 -5.82
CA GLU A 246 -12.45 9.02 -7.28
C GLU A 246 -11.66 10.24 -7.77
N ASN A 247 -11.87 11.39 -7.13
CA ASN A 247 -11.17 12.64 -7.42
C ASN A 247 -9.66 12.51 -7.12
N PHE A 248 -9.29 11.98 -5.96
CA PHE A 248 -7.91 11.65 -5.60
C PHE A 248 -7.27 10.68 -6.60
N SER A 249 -7.96 9.58 -6.92
CA SER A 249 -7.49 8.58 -7.88
C SER A 249 -7.27 9.17 -9.28
N ALA A 250 -8.12 10.10 -9.70
CA ALA A 250 -7.96 10.80 -10.99
C ALA A 250 -6.68 11.64 -11.02
N VAL A 251 -6.36 12.35 -9.92
CA VAL A 251 -5.09 13.11 -9.77
C VAL A 251 -3.89 12.17 -9.80
N ALA A 252 -3.93 11.07 -9.03
CA ALA A 252 -2.85 10.07 -9.00
C ALA A 252 -2.59 9.46 -10.37
N GLN A 253 -3.64 9.14 -11.14
CA GLN A 253 -3.50 8.64 -12.51
C GLN A 253 -2.92 9.69 -13.46
N ARG A 254 -3.38 10.94 -13.37
CA ARG A 254 -2.90 12.03 -14.23
C ARG A 254 -1.41 12.32 -14.01
N LEU A 255 -0.98 12.28 -12.77
CA LEU A 255 0.45 12.48 -12.41
C LEU A 255 1.32 11.23 -12.70
N GLY A 256 0.73 10.11 -13.06
CA GLY A 256 1.46 8.85 -13.26
C GLY A 256 2.01 8.27 -11.96
N VAL A 257 1.40 8.59 -10.82
CA VAL A 257 1.82 8.06 -9.52
C VAL A 257 1.34 6.63 -9.33
N TYR A 258 0.05 6.40 -9.59
CA TYR A 258 -0.52 5.06 -9.64
C TYR A 258 -1.62 5.01 -10.72
N THR A 259 -1.47 4.11 -11.68
CA THR A 259 -2.31 4.08 -12.88
C THR A 259 -2.95 2.71 -13.10
N ALA A 260 -3.93 2.66 -14.00
CA ALA A 260 -4.52 1.39 -14.44
C ALA A 260 -3.48 0.47 -15.14
N ILE A 261 -2.39 1.04 -15.71
CA ILE A 261 -1.28 0.25 -16.25
C ILE A 261 -0.51 -0.41 -15.11
N ASP A 262 -0.21 0.33 -14.03
CA ASP A 262 0.48 -0.23 -12.85
C ASP A 262 -0.32 -1.39 -12.26
N TYR A 263 -1.65 -1.25 -12.16
CA TYR A 263 -2.53 -2.34 -11.74
C TYR A 263 -2.36 -3.60 -12.60
N ALA A 264 -2.35 -3.45 -13.93
CA ALA A 264 -2.13 -4.57 -14.85
C ALA A 264 -0.73 -5.18 -14.70
N GLU A 265 0.29 -4.34 -14.47
CA GLU A 265 1.68 -4.77 -14.27
C GLU A 265 1.90 -5.49 -12.94
N ILE A 266 1.16 -5.12 -11.89
CA ILE A 266 1.18 -5.86 -10.62
C ILE A 266 0.65 -7.28 -10.84
N ILE A 267 -0.49 -7.45 -11.49
CA ILE A 267 -1.03 -8.78 -11.80
C ILE A 267 -0.04 -9.58 -12.64
N GLU A 268 0.55 -8.97 -13.67
CA GLU A 268 1.56 -9.61 -14.51
C GLU A 268 2.78 -10.07 -13.71
N HIS A 269 3.24 -9.20 -12.79
CA HIS A 269 4.34 -9.54 -11.91
C HIS A 269 4.02 -10.75 -11.02
N LEU A 270 2.86 -10.76 -10.36
CA LEU A 270 2.46 -11.86 -9.47
C LEU A 270 2.33 -13.20 -10.24
N VAL A 271 1.70 -13.16 -11.41
CA VAL A 271 1.58 -14.34 -12.30
C VAL A 271 2.96 -14.89 -12.67
N LYS A 272 3.91 -14.01 -13.03
CA LYS A 272 5.27 -14.39 -13.40
C LYS A 272 6.10 -14.84 -12.21
N TYR A 273 6.03 -14.12 -11.10
CA TYR A 273 6.80 -14.41 -9.89
C TYR A 273 6.46 -15.80 -9.35
N TRP A 274 5.19 -16.12 -9.21
CA TRP A 274 4.73 -17.43 -8.75
C TRP A 274 4.72 -18.50 -9.86
N LYS A 275 5.11 -18.15 -11.09
CA LYS A 275 5.12 -19.06 -12.25
C LYS A 275 3.80 -19.80 -12.42
N LEU A 276 2.67 -19.10 -12.24
CA LEU A 276 1.36 -19.73 -12.19
C LEU A 276 1.06 -20.54 -13.46
N GLY A 277 1.55 -20.13 -14.64
CA GLY A 277 1.36 -20.86 -15.89
C GLY A 277 2.11 -22.19 -15.98
N ASP A 278 3.09 -22.44 -15.09
CA ASP A 278 3.91 -23.65 -15.10
C ASP A 278 3.43 -24.70 -14.07
N LEU A 279 2.41 -24.37 -13.27
CA LEU A 279 1.85 -25.30 -12.27
C LEU A 279 1.17 -26.49 -12.98
N THR A 280 1.43 -27.68 -12.47
CA THR A 280 0.90 -28.95 -13.00
C THR A 280 0.33 -29.81 -11.89
N GLY A 281 -0.51 -30.81 -12.26
CA GLY A 281 -1.14 -31.69 -11.28
C GLY A 281 -2.31 -31.07 -10.51
N LEU A 282 -2.86 -30.01 -11.07
CA LEU A 282 -4.02 -29.29 -10.54
C LEU A 282 -5.33 -30.07 -10.77
N SER A 283 -6.34 -29.79 -9.98
CA SER A 283 -7.72 -30.22 -10.28
C SER A 283 -8.25 -29.51 -11.53
N PRO A 284 -9.27 -30.07 -12.22
CA PRO A 284 -9.88 -29.43 -13.38
C PRO A 284 -10.45 -28.02 -13.09
N GLU A 285 -10.88 -27.78 -11.86
CA GLU A 285 -11.34 -26.48 -11.38
C GLU A 285 -10.20 -25.49 -11.26
N ALA A 286 -9.08 -25.88 -10.64
CA ALA A 286 -7.91 -25.05 -10.47
C ALA A 286 -7.20 -24.76 -11.80
N GLU A 287 -7.20 -25.71 -12.77
CA GLU A 287 -6.70 -25.47 -14.13
C GLU A 287 -7.46 -24.34 -14.83
N LYS A 288 -8.80 -24.28 -14.66
CA LYS A 288 -9.59 -23.17 -15.21
C LYS A 288 -9.25 -21.83 -14.58
N GLU A 289 -9.02 -21.82 -13.26
CA GLU A 289 -8.59 -20.60 -12.57
C GLU A 289 -7.19 -20.17 -13.01
N GLN A 290 -6.27 -21.10 -13.15
CA GLN A 290 -4.94 -20.86 -13.70
C GLN A 290 -5.02 -20.16 -15.07
N GLU A 291 -5.80 -20.75 -16.00
CA GLU A 291 -6.00 -20.15 -17.33
C GLU A 291 -6.61 -18.74 -17.25
N TYR A 292 -7.62 -18.58 -16.39
CA TYR A 292 -8.27 -17.28 -16.19
C TYR A 292 -7.26 -16.25 -15.69
N ILE A 293 -6.54 -16.54 -14.60
CA ILE A 293 -5.58 -15.64 -13.96
C ILE A 293 -4.46 -15.27 -14.94
N CYS A 294 -3.90 -16.25 -15.66
CA CYS A 294 -2.83 -16.01 -16.63
C CYS A 294 -3.25 -15.11 -17.82
N ARG A 295 -4.55 -14.99 -18.11
CA ARG A 295 -5.08 -14.08 -19.15
C ARG A 295 -5.34 -12.65 -18.65
N LEU A 296 -5.42 -12.46 -17.32
CA LEU A 296 -5.78 -11.16 -16.74
C LEU A 296 -4.80 -10.03 -17.08
N PRO A 297 -3.46 -10.20 -17.05
CA PRO A 297 -2.53 -9.13 -17.37
C PRO A 297 -2.81 -8.47 -18.72
N ALA A 298 -2.94 -9.28 -19.76
CA ALA A 298 -3.22 -8.79 -21.11
C ALA A 298 -4.61 -8.11 -21.21
N ARG A 299 -5.60 -8.65 -20.50
CA ARG A 299 -6.96 -8.07 -20.46
C ARG A 299 -6.96 -6.71 -19.77
N TYR A 300 -6.35 -6.61 -18.58
CA TYR A 300 -6.30 -5.35 -17.83
C TYR A 300 -5.45 -4.29 -18.54
N ARG A 301 -4.32 -4.66 -19.14
CA ARG A 301 -3.51 -3.75 -19.95
C ARG A 301 -4.33 -3.14 -21.09
N LYS A 302 -5.06 -3.97 -21.83
CA LYS A 302 -5.94 -3.48 -22.92
C LYS A 302 -7.06 -2.57 -22.43
N LEU A 303 -7.62 -2.82 -21.24
CA LEU A 303 -8.61 -1.95 -20.62
C LEU A 303 -7.99 -0.61 -20.21
N ALA A 304 -6.81 -0.64 -19.58
CA ALA A 304 -6.06 0.54 -19.17
C ALA A 304 -5.71 1.44 -20.36
N GLU A 305 -5.17 0.87 -21.45
CA GLU A 305 -4.85 1.60 -22.68
C GLU A 305 -6.08 2.28 -23.29
N ARG A 306 -7.22 1.59 -23.31
CA ARG A 306 -8.49 2.17 -23.80
C ARG A 306 -8.98 3.31 -22.91
N SER A 307 -8.87 3.17 -21.59
CA SER A 307 -9.26 4.21 -20.65
C SER A 307 -8.37 5.45 -20.79
N MET A 308 -7.07 5.26 -20.95
CA MET A 308 -6.13 6.37 -21.19
C MET A 308 -6.42 7.11 -22.48
N ASN A 309 -6.67 6.38 -23.57
CA ASN A 309 -7.01 7.01 -24.87
C ASN A 309 -8.31 7.83 -24.78
N LYS A 310 -9.33 7.32 -24.08
CA LYS A 310 -10.58 8.06 -23.87
C LYS A 310 -10.40 9.32 -23.03
N LYS A 311 -9.59 9.25 -21.96
CA LYS A 311 -9.32 10.41 -21.08
C LYS A 311 -8.48 11.50 -21.76
N ASN A 312 -7.63 11.15 -22.73
CA ASN A 312 -6.88 12.13 -23.51
C ASN A 312 -7.79 13.01 -24.40
N ASP A 313 -9.01 12.55 -24.69
CA ASP A 313 -10.01 13.28 -25.47
C ASP A 313 -10.95 14.12 -24.58
N GLU A 314 -10.93 13.95 -23.25
CA GLU A 314 -11.76 14.69 -22.30
C GLU A 314 -10.92 15.78 -21.62
N GLU A 315 -11.43 17.03 -21.56
CA GLU A 315 -10.80 18.12 -20.81
C GLU A 315 -10.81 17.78 -19.32
N PHE A 316 -9.65 17.80 -18.66
CA PHE A 316 -9.54 17.59 -17.23
C PHE A 316 -10.09 18.82 -16.48
N GLU A 317 -11.12 18.61 -15.66
CA GLU A 317 -11.63 19.63 -14.76
C GLU A 317 -11.01 19.47 -13.37
N PRO A 318 -10.13 20.41 -12.92
CA PRO A 318 -9.54 20.35 -11.58
C PRO A 318 -10.60 20.39 -10.49
N GLN A 319 -10.51 19.45 -9.54
CA GLN A 319 -11.40 19.34 -8.39
C GLN A 319 -10.84 20.04 -7.17
N SER A 320 -11.73 20.53 -6.28
CA SER A 320 -11.34 21.17 -5.03
C SER A 320 -11.10 20.11 -3.96
N PHE A 321 -10.03 20.27 -3.18
CA PHE A 321 -9.71 19.37 -2.07
C PHE A 321 -9.59 20.12 -0.75
N SER A 322 -10.37 19.70 0.25
CA SER A 322 -10.28 20.24 1.61
C SER A 322 -8.88 20.11 2.20
N TRP A 323 -8.14 19.07 1.83
CA TRP A 323 -6.78 18.80 2.26
C TRP A 323 -5.75 19.89 1.93
N ILE A 324 -6.03 20.68 0.91
CA ILE A 324 -5.18 21.78 0.43
C ILE A 324 -5.89 23.13 0.51
N PHE A 325 -6.70 23.31 1.56
CA PHE A 325 -7.46 24.56 1.82
C PHE A 325 -8.45 24.89 0.70
N ASP A 326 -9.19 23.91 0.21
CA ASP A 326 -10.17 24.01 -0.87
C ASP A 326 -9.59 24.51 -2.21
N ARG A 327 -8.26 24.46 -2.39
CA ARG A 327 -7.64 24.72 -3.69
C ARG A 327 -7.94 23.57 -4.67
N LYS A 328 -7.77 23.87 -5.97
CA LYS A 328 -8.01 22.90 -7.04
C LYS A 328 -6.71 22.19 -7.46
N ALA A 329 -6.86 20.89 -7.72
CA ALA A 329 -5.79 20.05 -8.24
C ALA A 329 -6.28 19.14 -9.38
#